data_13179c7c73f71f216021e4352dda63d4
#
_entry.id   13179c7c73f71f216021e4352dda63d4
#
_cell.length_a   1.000
_cell.length_b   1.000
_cell.length_c   1.000
_cell.angle_alpha   90.00
_cell.angle_beta   90.00
_cell.angle_gamma   90.00
#
_symmetry.space_group_name_H-M   'P 1'
#
loop_
_entity.id
_entity.type
_entity.pdbx_description
1 polymer ?
#
loop_
_entity_poly.entity_id
_entity_poly.type
_entity_poly.pdbx_seq_one_letter_code
_entity_poly.pdbx_strand_id
1 'polypeptide(L)'
;MYAGEHARAHPDRPAFVMASSGASVTYAELDARTNRLAHLLRAHGLQRLGHFSIFMENNDRFIEACGAGERTGLYYTCVNSYLTPDELAYILQNSESRLLVTSAAKLEVALKAIAQCPAVTLCLVVGGDAAKVRPAPAHCRVADYASEIARFPATPIADERLGTPMLYSSGTTGRPKGVLRPLPDNPPSEPLPLFHFLNKLWRYRADMIYLSPAPMYHSAPQAAVSLTIRNGGTVIVMEHFDPEQYLMLVEKHRVTHTQLVPTMFSRMLKLPEDVRRKYDLSSLEIAIHAAAPCPAQVKEQMIAWWGPIVHEYYGATEGLGFTACDTPEWLAHRGSVGKVMLGDLHILDEDMKPVPKGEPGEIWFKTASPFEYFNDPERTQQARSPDGTMSTVGDVGYVDDDGFLYLTDRSTFMIISGGVNIYPQECENLLITHPKVADAAVFGVPNEDLGEEVKAVIQTMPGVPHSPETAAELVAFCREHLASIKCPRSIDFIDAMPRLPTGKLYKKPLREKYWAGHRSRIV
;
A
#
# COMPACT_ATOMS: atom_id res chain seq x y z
N MET A 1 21.01 -2.58 -12.07
CA MET A 1 20.84 -1.58 -13.17
C MET A 1 19.84 -0.52 -12.74
N TYR A 2 19.69 0.56 -13.47
CA TYR A 2 18.71 1.62 -13.24
C TYR A 2 18.30 2.26 -14.58
N ALA A 3 17.27 3.14 -14.57
CA ALA A 3 16.68 3.71 -15.79
C ALA A 3 17.70 4.29 -16.78
N GLY A 4 18.75 4.99 -16.30
CA GLY A 4 19.78 5.59 -17.15
C GLY A 4 20.63 4.58 -17.94
N GLU A 5 20.82 3.36 -17.45
CA GLU A 5 21.52 2.31 -18.21
C GLU A 5 20.62 1.76 -19.32
N HIS A 6 19.33 1.58 -19.04
CA HIS A 6 18.37 1.15 -20.06
C HIS A 6 18.13 2.23 -21.12
N ALA A 7 18.14 3.51 -20.73
CA ALA A 7 18.06 4.63 -21.67
C ALA A 7 19.22 4.63 -22.69
N ARG A 8 20.43 4.24 -22.27
CA ARG A 8 21.58 4.11 -23.18
C ARG A 8 21.51 2.87 -24.06
N ALA A 9 21.04 1.73 -23.50
CA ALA A 9 21.01 0.46 -24.22
C ALA A 9 19.77 0.32 -25.14
N HIS A 10 18.63 0.83 -24.72
CA HIS A 10 17.32 0.68 -25.36
C HIS A 10 16.50 1.97 -25.25
N PRO A 11 16.95 3.10 -25.88
CA PRO A 11 16.37 4.44 -25.69
C PRO A 11 14.87 4.51 -26.02
N ASP A 12 14.44 3.83 -27.07
CA ASP A 12 13.06 3.88 -27.60
C ASP A 12 12.11 2.87 -26.94
N ARG A 13 12.62 2.01 -26.03
CA ARG A 13 11.76 1.08 -25.31
C ARG A 13 10.81 1.86 -24.39
N PRO A 14 9.49 1.54 -24.37
CA PRO A 14 8.58 2.11 -23.41
C PRO A 14 8.99 1.76 -21.97
N ALA A 15 9.22 2.77 -21.15
CA ALA A 15 9.39 2.60 -19.71
C ALA A 15 8.04 2.43 -19.04
N PHE A 16 7.06 3.25 -19.45
CA PHE A 16 5.68 3.09 -18.99
C PHE A 16 4.66 3.64 -20.02
N VAL A 17 3.41 3.16 -19.87
CA VAL A 17 2.26 3.55 -20.69
C VAL A 17 1.09 3.84 -19.76
N MET A 18 0.41 4.97 -19.94
CA MET A 18 -0.80 5.33 -19.20
C MET A 18 -2.01 4.58 -19.77
N ALA A 19 -2.77 3.91 -18.90
CA ALA A 19 -3.87 3.04 -19.32
C ALA A 19 -5.02 3.78 -20.02
N SER A 20 -5.40 4.97 -19.54
CA SER A 20 -6.54 5.73 -20.08
C SER A 20 -6.20 6.42 -21.40
N SER A 21 -5.07 7.12 -21.47
CA SER A 21 -4.68 7.92 -22.63
C SER A 21 -3.87 7.16 -23.67
N GLY A 22 -3.23 6.05 -23.30
CA GLY A 22 -2.24 5.37 -24.13
C GLY A 22 -0.92 6.14 -24.27
N ALA A 23 -0.75 7.26 -23.55
CA ALA A 23 0.48 8.04 -23.60
C ALA A 23 1.65 7.17 -23.09
N SER A 24 2.68 7.07 -23.91
CA SER A 24 3.88 6.29 -23.66
C SER A 24 5.06 7.20 -23.39
N VAL A 25 5.89 6.81 -22.44
CA VAL A 25 7.18 7.47 -22.15
C VAL A 25 8.28 6.44 -22.32
N THR A 26 9.26 6.75 -23.16
CA THR A 26 10.41 5.88 -23.41
C THR A 26 11.45 5.98 -22.30
N TYR A 27 12.40 5.03 -22.26
CA TYR A 27 13.52 5.10 -21.31
C TYR A 27 14.39 6.34 -21.53
N ALA A 28 14.62 6.76 -22.77
CA ALA A 28 15.36 7.99 -23.08
C ALA A 28 14.65 9.24 -22.54
N GLU A 29 13.33 9.31 -22.73
CA GLU A 29 12.53 10.43 -22.20
C GLU A 29 12.48 10.43 -20.68
N LEU A 30 12.28 9.26 -20.05
CA LEU A 30 12.28 9.12 -18.60
C LEU A 30 13.63 9.55 -18.01
N ASP A 31 14.74 9.08 -18.58
CA ASP A 31 16.08 9.46 -18.12
C ASP A 31 16.33 10.97 -18.26
N ALA A 32 16.01 11.55 -19.44
CA ALA A 32 16.17 12.98 -19.68
C ALA A 32 15.35 13.84 -18.67
N ARG A 33 14.09 13.47 -18.41
CA ARG A 33 13.19 14.21 -17.51
C ARG A 33 13.60 14.05 -16.06
N THR A 34 14.00 12.85 -15.62
CA THR A 34 14.50 12.62 -14.25
C THR A 34 15.83 13.34 -14.00
N ASN A 35 16.72 13.42 -15.00
CA ASN A 35 17.95 14.22 -14.91
C ASN A 35 17.62 15.71 -14.72
N ARG A 36 16.73 16.27 -15.52
CA ARG A 36 16.30 17.67 -15.41
C ARG A 36 15.75 18.00 -14.02
N LEU A 37 14.88 17.14 -13.50
CA LEU A 37 14.35 17.31 -12.13
C LEU A 37 15.46 17.16 -11.09
N ALA A 38 16.41 16.24 -11.27
CA ALA A 38 17.56 16.08 -10.36
C ALA A 38 18.39 17.37 -10.27
N HIS A 39 18.69 18.00 -11.40
CA HIS A 39 19.38 19.30 -11.43
C HIS A 39 18.56 20.41 -10.74
N LEU A 40 17.24 20.45 -10.95
CA LEU A 40 16.35 21.39 -10.27
C LEU A 40 16.41 21.18 -8.74
N LEU A 41 16.34 19.94 -8.27
CA LEU A 41 16.44 19.62 -6.85
C LEU A 41 17.76 20.12 -6.25
N ARG A 42 18.89 19.92 -6.93
CA ARG A 42 20.19 20.47 -6.52
C ARG A 42 20.23 21.99 -6.51
N ALA A 43 19.69 22.65 -7.55
CA ALA A 43 19.60 24.10 -7.64
C ALA A 43 18.76 24.73 -6.51
N HIS A 44 17.81 23.96 -5.95
CA HIS A 44 17.02 24.36 -4.77
C HIS A 44 17.67 23.94 -3.44
N GLY A 45 18.94 23.54 -3.46
CA GLY A 45 19.72 23.26 -2.25
C GLY A 45 19.40 21.91 -1.59
N LEU A 46 18.70 20.99 -2.26
CA LEU A 46 18.52 19.64 -1.74
C LEU A 46 19.78 18.82 -2.00
N GLN A 47 20.40 18.37 -0.93
CA GLN A 47 21.59 17.53 -0.94
C GLN A 47 21.23 16.12 -0.48
N ARG A 48 22.16 15.16 -0.63
CA ARG A 48 21.99 13.79 -0.16
C ARG A 48 21.37 13.76 1.26
N LEU A 49 20.44 12.84 1.49
CA LEU A 49 19.61 12.71 2.70
C LEU A 49 18.59 13.84 2.92
N GLY A 50 18.52 14.84 2.04
CA GLY A 50 17.43 15.82 2.08
C GLY A 50 16.10 15.22 1.62
N HIS A 51 15.00 15.95 1.87
CA HIS A 51 13.63 15.45 1.66
C HIS A 51 12.82 16.33 0.71
N PHE A 52 12.01 15.67 -0.13
CA PHE A 52 10.93 16.31 -0.87
C PHE A 52 9.71 15.38 -0.95
N SER A 53 8.54 15.94 -1.23
CA SER A 53 7.29 15.17 -1.28
C SER A 53 6.63 15.19 -2.65
N ILE A 54 5.87 14.14 -2.94
CA ILE A 54 5.07 13.93 -4.14
C ILE A 54 3.63 13.70 -3.70
N PHE A 55 2.72 14.62 -4.04
CA PHE A 55 1.30 14.58 -3.68
C PHE A 55 0.42 14.71 -4.92
N MET A 56 0.15 13.59 -5.57
CA MET A 56 -0.70 13.52 -6.76
C MET A 56 -1.25 12.11 -6.96
N GLU A 57 -2.28 11.99 -7.80
CA GLU A 57 -2.80 10.74 -8.31
C GLU A 57 -1.78 10.02 -9.21
N ASN A 58 -2.06 8.76 -9.60
CA ASN A 58 -1.27 8.08 -10.61
C ASN A 58 -1.31 8.87 -11.93
N ASN A 59 -0.19 9.38 -12.35
CA ASN A 59 0.00 10.07 -13.63
C ASN A 59 1.43 9.85 -14.15
N ASP A 60 1.69 10.31 -15.37
CA ASP A 60 2.97 10.12 -16.05
C ASP A 60 4.17 10.77 -15.33
N ARG A 61 3.95 11.82 -14.54
CA ARG A 61 5.02 12.54 -13.82
C ARG A 61 5.34 11.92 -12.46
N PHE A 62 4.49 11.03 -11.95
CA PHE A 62 4.74 10.36 -10.67
C PHE A 62 6.04 9.52 -10.72
N ILE A 63 6.19 8.71 -11.76
CA ILE A 63 7.37 7.87 -11.96
C ILE A 63 8.62 8.73 -12.20
N GLU A 64 8.50 9.85 -12.93
CA GLU A 64 9.59 10.79 -13.13
C GLU A 64 10.07 11.41 -11.82
N ALA A 65 9.15 11.84 -10.95
CA ALA A 65 9.50 12.43 -9.66
C ALA A 65 10.19 11.41 -8.74
N CYS A 66 9.70 10.15 -8.70
CA CYS A 66 10.37 9.07 -7.98
C CYS A 66 11.77 8.80 -8.55
N GLY A 67 11.91 8.70 -9.87
CA GLY A 67 13.19 8.46 -10.53
C GLY A 67 14.22 9.56 -10.30
N ALA A 68 13.79 10.82 -10.18
CA ALA A 68 14.68 11.92 -9.79
C ALA A 68 15.14 11.76 -8.33
N GLY A 69 14.25 11.36 -7.42
CA GLY A 69 14.60 11.02 -6.04
C GLY A 69 15.62 9.89 -5.97
N GLU A 70 15.41 8.82 -6.75
CA GLU A 70 16.29 7.63 -6.79
C GLU A 70 17.72 7.93 -7.26
N ARG A 71 17.97 8.99 -8.05
CA ARG A 71 19.31 9.33 -8.53
C ARG A 71 19.99 10.46 -7.77
N THR A 72 19.30 11.09 -6.83
CA THR A 72 19.83 12.25 -6.10
C THR A 72 20.25 11.96 -4.67
N GLY A 73 20.13 10.71 -4.20
CA GLY A 73 20.43 10.37 -2.81
C GLY A 73 19.46 11.00 -1.82
N LEU A 74 18.28 11.43 -2.28
CA LEU A 74 17.26 12.04 -1.45
C LEU A 74 16.30 10.99 -0.88
N TYR A 75 15.66 11.36 0.21
CA TYR A 75 14.41 10.74 0.63
C TYR A 75 13.25 11.44 -0.06
N TYR A 76 12.40 10.67 -0.76
CA TYR A 76 11.20 11.20 -1.38
C TYR A 76 9.96 10.56 -0.75
N THR A 77 8.99 11.41 -0.37
CA THR A 77 7.77 10.97 0.30
C THR A 77 6.62 10.94 -0.70
N CYS A 78 6.20 9.73 -1.09
CA CYS A 78 4.98 9.56 -1.87
C CYS A 78 3.78 9.67 -0.94
N VAL A 79 3.06 10.79 -1.02
CA VAL A 79 1.97 11.11 -0.10
C VAL A 79 0.63 10.64 -0.67
N ASN A 80 -0.20 10.05 0.18
CA ASN A 80 -1.57 9.67 -0.19
C ASN A 80 -2.36 10.87 -0.71
N SER A 81 -2.77 10.82 -1.96
CA SER A 81 -3.44 11.93 -2.68
C SER A 81 -4.89 12.20 -2.24
N TYR A 82 -5.41 11.46 -1.26
CA TYR A 82 -6.75 11.65 -0.69
C TYR A 82 -6.73 12.32 0.70
N LEU A 83 -5.56 12.73 1.18
CA LEU A 83 -5.44 13.41 2.46
C LEU A 83 -6.05 14.81 2.43
N THR A 84 -6.52 15.24 3.59
CA THR A 84 -6.94 16.62 3.85
C THR A 84 -5.75 17.58 3.90
N PRO A 85 -5.97 18.90 3.80
CA PRO A 85 -4.88 19.88 3.92
C PRO A 85 -4.07 19.75 5.21
N ASP A 86 -4.71 19.51 6.35
CA ASP A 86 -4.03 19.41 7.66
C ASP A 86 -3.21 18.13 7.79
N GLU A 87 -3.71 17.01 7.24
CA GLU A 87 -2.96 15.74 7.19
C GLU A 87 -1.75 15.86 6.27
N LEU A 88 -1.91 16.49 5.10
CA LEU A 88 -0.79 16.77 4.21
C LEU A 88 0.23 17.72 4.86
N ALA A 89 -0.22 18.78 5.52
CA ALA A 89 0.65 19.71 6.22
C ALA A 89 1.49 19.00 7.30
N TYR A 90 0.85 18.09 8.07
CA TYR A 90 1.57 17.28 9.03
C TYR A 90 2.69 16.45 8.39
N ILE A 91 2.40 15.78 7.25
CA ILE A 91 3.42 14.96 6.56
C ILE A 91 4.55 15.84 6.02
N LEU A 92 4.24 16.98 5.40
CA LEU A 92 5.24 17.89 4.86
C LEU A 92 6.18 18.43 5.96
N GLN A 93 5.63 18.75 7.14
CA GLN A 93 6.40 19.21 8.29
C GLN A 93 7.23 18.07 8.90
N ASN A 94 6.59 16.94 9.19
CA ASN A 94 7.26 15.79 9.81
C ASN A 94 8.35 15.20 8.90
N SER A 95 8.13 15.14 7.57
CA SER A 95 9.14 14.70 6.60
C SER A 95 10.22 15.74 6.30
N GLU A 96 10.14 16.94 6.86
CA GLU A 96 11.07 18.05 6.58
C GLU A 96 11.19 18.38 5.08
N SER A 97 10.09 18.17 4.32
CA SER A 97 10.07 18.40 2.89
C SER A 97 10.26 19.87 2.54
N ARG A 98 11.19 20.16 1.65
CA ARG A 98 11.50 21.52 1.18
C ARG A 98 10.88 21.86 -0.17
N LEU A 99 10.45 20.83 -0.91
CA LEU A 99 9.82 20.93 -2.22
C LEU A 99 8.64 19.96 -2.28
N LEU A 100 7.56 20.38 -2.93
CA LEU A 100 6.40 19.56 -3.22
C LEU A 100 6.18 19.47 -4.73
N VAL A 101 6.03 18.24 -5.25
CA VAL A 101 5.49 17.98 -6.59
C VAL A 101 4.03 17.60 -6.43
N THR A 102 3.12 18.29 -7.14
CA THR A 102 1.67 18.03 -7.08
C THR A 102 1.05 18.11 -8.46
N SER A 103 -0.20 17.65 -8.61
CA SER A 103 -0.98 17.82 -9.83
C SER A 103 -1.95 19.00 -9.74
N ALA A 104 -2.44 19.47 -10.89
CA ALA A 104 -3.50 20.48 -10.94
C ALA A 104 -4.76 20.02 -10.18
N ALA A 105 -5.07 18.72 -10.23
CA ALA A 105 -6.21 18.13 -9.53
C ALA A 105 -6.09 18.18 -7.99
N LYS A 106 -4.86 18.22 -7.45
CA LYS A 106 -4.58 18.24 -6.00
C LYS A 106 -4.10 19.60 -5.50
N LEU A 107 -4.00 20.59 -6.37
CA LEU A 107 -3.37 21.87 -6.09
C LEU A 107 -4.07 22.66 -4.98
N GLU A 108 -5.39 22.66 -4.92
CA GLU A 108 -6.11 23.37 -3.86
C GLU A 108 -5.75 22.85 -2.46
N VAL A 109 -5.73 21.53 -2.29
CA VAL A 109 -5.33 20.87 -1.04
C VAL A 109 -3.86 21.18 -0.73
N ALA A 110 -3.00 21.08 -1.75
CA ALA A 110 -1.56 21.34 -1.62
C ALA A 110 -1.28 22.77 -1.13
N LEU A 111 -1.94 23.78 -1.70
CA LEU A 111 -1.72 25.19 -1.29
C LEU A 111 -2.18 25.47 0.14
N LYS A 112 -3.32 24.89 0.56
CA LYS A 112 -3.79 25.01 1.95
C LYS A 112 -2.82 24.37 2.93
N ALA A 113 -2.21 23.23 2.56
CA ALA A 113 -1.20 22.57 3.36
C ALA A 113 0.12 23.38 3.40
N ILE A 114 0.60 23.84 2.24
CA ILE A 114 1.84 24.64 2.14
C ILE A 114 1.74 25.92 2.96
N ALA A 115 0.56 26.55 3.04
CA ALA A 115 0.37 27.75 3.86
C ALA A 115 0.76 27.54 5.34
N GLN A 116 0.72 26.31 5.82
CA GLN A 116 1.13 25.88 7.17
C GLN A 116 2.59 25.38 7.23
N CYS A 117 3.29 25.30 6.08
CA CYS A 117 4.60 24.65 5.96
C CYS A 117 5.65 25.62 5.39
N PRO A 118 6.19 26.54 6.20
CA PRO A 118 7.12 27.58 5.70
C PRO A 118 8.44 27.03 5.14
N ALA A 119 8.80 25.78 5.44
CA ALA A 119 9.97 25.11 4.88
C ALA A 119 9.79 24.70 3.41
N VAL A 120 8.55 24.56 2.93
CA VAL A 120 8.26 24.24 1.52
C VAL A 120 8.35 25.51 0.68
N THR A 121 9.47 25.71 0.01
CA THR A 121 9.77 26.94 -0.75
C THR A 121 9.46 26.84 -2.25
N LEU A 122 9.25 25.64 -2.76
CA LEU A 122 8.87 25.39 -4.17
C LEU A 122 7.76 24.34 -4.26
N CYS A 123 6.72 24.65 -5.05
CA CYS A 123 5.66 23.74 -5.44
C CYS A 123 5.65 23.62 -6.97
N LEU A 124 5.93 22.41 -7.47
CA LEU A 124 5.87 22.09 -8.90
C LEU A 124 4.51 21.48 -9.22
N VAL A 125 3.81 22.03 -10.21
CA VAL A 125 2.44 21.64 -10.59
C VAL A 125 2.44 20.93 -11.93
N VAL A 126 1.95 19.70 -11.94
CA VAL A 126 1.76 18.89 -13.15
C VAL A 126 0.38 19.15 -13.76
N GLY A 127 0.32 19.40 -15.07
CA GLY A 127 -0.93 19.43 -15.83
C GLY A 127 -1.81 20.66 -15.61
N GLY A 128 -1.26 21.79 -15.21
CA GLY A 128 -2.02 23.01 -14.96
C GLY A 128 -1.25 24.29 -15.27
N ASP A 129 -2.00 25.37 -15.48
CA ASP A 129 -1.43 26.71 -15.61
C ASP A 129 -1.15 27.28 -14.20
N ALA A 130 0.06 27.04 -13.70
CA ALA A 130 0.49 27.53 -12.39
C ALA A 130 0.39 29.06 -12.26
N ALA A 131 0.40 29.80 -13.38
CA ALA A 131 0.29 31.26 -13.37
C ALA A 131 -1.13 31.75 -13.01
N LYS A 132 -2.13 30.89 -13.19
CA LYS A 132 -3.56 31.22 -12.88
C LYS A 132 -3.92 30.93 -11.42
N VAL A 133 -3.01 30.33 -10.65
CA VAL A 133 -3.28 29.92 -9.27
C VAL A 133 -3.01 31.07 -8.31
N ARG A 134 -4.06 31.62 -7.73
CA ARG A 134 -3.96 32.65 -6.69
C ARG A 134 -5.05 32.45 -5.64
N PRO A 135 -4.77 32.67 -4.34
CA PRO A 135 -3.49 33.11 -3.76
C PRO A 135 -2.54 31.94 -3.48
N ALA A 136 -1.26 32.06 -3.87
CA ALA A 136 -0.18 31.18 -3.40
C ALA A 136 0.39 31.72 -2.10
N PRO A 137 0.86 30.84 -1.16
CA PRO A 137 1.58 31.28 0.04
C PRO A 137 2.83 32.08 -0.32
N ALA A 138 3.04 33.25 0.32
CA ALA A 138 4.10 34.20 -0.04
C ALA A 138 5.53 33.61 0.05
N HIS A 139 5.74 32.61 0.91
CA HIS A 139 7.03 31.95 1.11
C HIS A 139 7.32 30.83 0.08
N CYS A 140 6.30 30.43 -0.73
CA CYS A 140 6.44 29.31 -1.66
C CYS A 140 6.23 29.77 -3.10
N ARG A 141 7.23 29.52 -3.94
CA ARG A 141 7.09 29.70 -5.40
C ARG A 141 6.31 28.53 -5.99
N VAL A 142 5.21 28.81 -6.66
CA VAL A 142 4.42 27.84 -7.42
C VAL A 142 4.79 27.96 -8.89
N ALA A 143 5.18 26.85 -9.52
CA ALA A 143 5.66 26.81 -10.89
C ALA A 143 5.10 25.61 -11.66
N ASP A 144 4.96 25.76 -12.98
CA ASP A 144 4.60 24.65 -13.86
C ASP A 144 5.75 23.66 -13.93
N TYR A 145 5.46 22.37 -13.68
CA TYR A 145 6.44 21.31 -13.62
C TYR A 145 7.28 21.20 -14.91
N ALA A 146 6.59 21.12 -16.05
CA ALA A 146 7.25 20.85 -17.34
C ALA A 146 8.15 22.02 -17.77
N SER A 147 7.65 23.25 -17.67
CA SER A 147 8.39 24.47 -18.01
C SER A 147 9.59 24.67 -17.09
N GLU A 148 9.44 24.35 -15.81
CA GLU A 148 10.51 24.58 -14.84
C GLU A 148 11.66 23.58 -15.02
N ILE A 149 11.37 22.27 -15.18
CA ILE A 149 12.41 21.27 -15.40
C ILE A 149 13.10 21.44 -16.76
N ALA A 150 12.39 21.95 -17.79
CA ALA A 150 12.96 22.17 -19.12
C ALA A 150 14.14 23.16 -19.12
N ARG A 151 14.30 23.97 -18.09
CA ARG A 151 15.40 24.93 -17.91
C ARG A 151 16.73 24.28 -17.51
N PHE A 152 16.69 22.98 -17.17
CA PHE A 152 17.84 22.24 -16.65
C PHE A 152 18.37 21.20 -17.64
N PRO A 153 19.66 20.81 -17.51
CA PRO A 153 20.26 19.80 -18.40
C PRO A 153 19.59 18.43 -18.30
N ALA A 154 19.54 17.70 -19.40
CA ALA A 154 19.07 16.32 -19.44
C ALA A 154 20.19 15.28 -19.15
N THR A 155 21.39 15.73 -18.83
CA THR A 155 22.53 14.87 -18.45
C THR A 155 22.52 14.59 -16.95
N PRO A 156 23.09 13.46 -16.50
CA PRO A 156 23.20 13.14 -15.08
C PRO A 156 23.87 14.26 -14.26
N ILE A 157 23.45 14.42 -13.01
CA ILE A 157 24.17 15.26 -12.03
C ILE A 157 25.53 14.61 -11.69
N ALA A 158 26.52 15.44 -11.33
CA ALA A 158 27.88 14.96 -11.06
C ALA A 158 27.99 14.04 -9.83
N ASP A 159 27.06 14.19 -8.87
CA ASP A 159 27.04 13.52 -7.59
C ASP A 159 25.86 12.53 -7.44
N GLU A 160 25.54 11.78 -8.51
CA GLU A 160 24.50 10.76 -8.44
C GLU A 160 24.72 9.77 -7.28
N ARG A 161 23.70 9.59 -6.46
CA ARG A 161 23.67 8.61 -5.38
C ARG A 161 22.28 7.99 -5.29
N LEU A 162 22.24 6.74 -4.80
CA LEU A 162 20.99 6.04 -4.58
C LEU A 162 20.13 6.82 -3.56
N GLY A 163 18.92 7.18 -3.97
CA GLY A 163 17.86 7.68 -3.11
C GLY A 163 16.80 6.61 -2.85
N THR A 164 15.92 6.85 -1.89
CA THR A 164 14.90 5.88 -1.49
C THR A 164 13.61 6.58 -1.03
N PRO A 165 12.44 5.94 -1.19
CA PRO A 165 11.23 6.50 -0.59
C PRO A 165 11.29 6.45 0.94
N MET A 166 10.88 7.53 1.59
CA MET A 166 10.45 7.55 2.99
C MET A 166 8.94 7.59 3.01
N LEU A 167 8.32 6.42 3.22
CA LEU A 167 6.88 6.27 3.13
C LEU A 167 6.22 6.39 4.50
N TYR A 168 4.97 6.83 4.50
CA TYR A 168 4.18 6.97 5.70
C TYR A 168 3.23 5.78 5.86
N SER A 169 3.37 5.04 6.96
CA SER A 169 2.41 4.01 7.34
C SER A 169 1.18 4.66 8.00
N SER A 170 -0.01 4.15 7.66
CA SER A 170 -1.25 4.57 8.34
C SER A 170 -1.24 4.01 9.76
N GLY A 171 -0.87 4.82 10.73
CA GLY A 171 -0.96 4.43 12.14
C GLY A 171 -2.41 4.06 12.50
N THR A 172 -2.60 2.90 13.09
CA THR A 172 -3.93 2.43 13.58
C THR A 172 -4.44 3.29 14.73
N THR A 173 -3.56 4.00 15.42
CA THR A 173 -3.84 4.72 16.68
C THR A 173 -3.58 6.22 16.62
N GLY A 174 -3.26 6.82 15.44
CA GLY A 174 -2.91 8.23 15.41
C GLY A 174 -2.47 8.75 14.05
N ARG A 175 -1.63 9.78 14.06
CA ARG A 175 -1.05 10.40 12.87
C ARG A 175 -0.17 9.42 12.09
N PRO A 176 -0.06 9.54 10.76
CA PRO A 176 0.83 8.73 9.93
C PRO A 176 2.27 8.79 10.41
N LYS A 177 3.01 7.68 10.29
CA LYS A 177 4.40 7.54 10.74
C LYS A 177 5.32 7.44 9.52
N GLY A 178 6.31 8.31 9.41
CA GLY A 178 7.34 8.24 8.37
C GLY A 178 8.34 7.12 8.69
N VAL A 179 8.46 6.15 7.82
CA VAL A 179 9.39 5.02 8.01
C VAL A 179 10.72 5.36 7.38
N LEU A 180 11.70 5.67 8.22
CA LEU A 180 13.07 5.95 7.80
C LEU A 180 13.91 4.67 7.85
N ARG A 181 14.62 4.42 6.75
CA ARG A 181 15.63 3.37 6.67
C ARG A 181 16.99 3.97 6.34
N PRO A 182 18.09 3.44 6.87
CA PRO A 182 19.41 3.90 6.49
C PRO A 182 19.61 3.82 4.97
N LEU A 183 20.13 4.90 4.40
CA LEU A 183 20.42 4.98 2.97
C LEU A 183 21.93 4.86 2.74
N PRO A 184 22.41 3.76 2.11
CA PRO A 184 23.83 3.58 1.84
C PRO A 184 24.33 4.61 0.82
N ASP A 185 25.62 4.89 0.86
CA ASP A 185 26.28 5.81 -0.08
C ASP A 185 26.70 5.08 -1.38
N ASN A 186 25.70 4.50 -2.05
CA ASN A 186 25.88 3.74 -3.27
C ASN A 186 25.49 4.53 -4.51
N PRO A 187 26.03 4.23 -5.69
CA PRO A 187 25.51 4.76 -6.95
C PRO A 187 24.08 4.21 -7.22
N PRO A 188 23.26 4.89 -8.05
CA PRO A 188 21.89 4.43 -8.38
C PRO A 188 21.85 3.04 -9.02
N SER A 189 22.94 2.60 -9.66
CA SER A 189 23.06 1.27 -10.28
C SER A 189 23.14 0.11 -9.28
N GLU A 190 23.43 0.40 -8.01
CA GLU A 190 23.51 -0.57 -6.92
C GLU A 190 22.27 -0.46 -6.02
N PRO A 191 21.20 -1.22 -6.30
CA PRO A 191 19.97 -1.16 -5.50
C PRO A 191 20.16 -1.77 -4.11
N LEU A 192 19.22 -1.48 -3.22
CA LEU A 192 19.17 -2.09 -1.89
C LEU A 192 19.03 -3.63 -2.00
N PRO A 193 19.56 -4.39 -1.03
CA PRO A 193 19.51 -5.87 -1.04
C PRO A 193 18.10 -6.45 -1.22
N LEU A 194 17.08 -5.81 -0.66
CA LEU A 194 15.69 -6.20 -0.83
C LEU A 194 15.27 -6.28 -2.30
N PHE A 195 15.75 -5.37 -3.17
CA PHE A 195 15.42 -5.38 -4.59
C PHE A 195 15.98 -6.62 -5.31
N HIS A 196 17.20 -7.05 -4.96
CA HIS A 196 17.78 -8.30 -5.48
C HIS A 196 16.97 -9.53 -5.07
N PHE A 197 16.54 -9.57 -3.82
CA PHE A 197 15.69 -10.63 -3.30
C PHE A 197 14.36 -10.70 -4.05
N LEU A 198 13.64 -9.58 -4.17
CA LEU A 198 12.34 -9.51 -4.86
C LEU A 198 12.45 -9.82 -6.36
N ASN A 199 13.53 -9.36 -7.02
CA ASN A 199 13.80 -9.70 -8.42
C ASN A 199 13.89 -11.21 -8.63
N LYS A 200 14.59 -11.91 -7.75
CA LYS A 200 14.73 -13.38 -7.80
C LYS A 200 13.41 -14.07 -7.47
N LEU A 201 12.72 -13.63 -6.43
CA LEU A 201 11.48 -14.25 -5.96
C LEU A 201 10.39 -14.21 -7.03
N TRP A 202 10.22 -13.08 -7.71
CA TRP A 202 9.15 -12.87 -8.70
C TRP A 202 9.67 -12.71 -10.14
N ARG A 203 10.88 -13.15 -10.42
CA ARG A 203 11.47 -13.25 -11.77
C ARG A 203 11.36 -11.96 -12.59
N TYR A 204 11.61 -10.78 -11.97
CA TYR A 204 11.64 -9.51 -12.69
C TYR A 204 12.73 -9.51 -13.76
N ARG A 205 12.41 -9.06 -14.97
CA ARG A 205 13.30 -9.11 -16.13
C ARG A 205 13.00 -8.00 -17.16
N ALA A 206 13.90 -7.81 -18.13
CA ALA A 206 13.83 -6.70 -19.06
C ALA A 206 12.69 -6.76 -20.09
N ASP A 207 12.14 -7.93 -20.37
CA ASP A 207 11.04 -8.12 -21.31
C ASP A 207 9.67 -8.23 -20.64
N MET A 208 9.62 -8.08 -19.32
CA MET A 208 8.35 -8.14 -18.59
C MET A 208 7.48 -6.90 -18.84
N ILE A 209 6.19 -7.12 -18.84
CA ILE A 209 5.18 -6.06 -18.83
C ILE A 209 4.41 -6.16 -17.52
N TYR A 210 4.52 -5.11 -16.73
CA TYR A 210 3.90 -5.03 -15.40
C TYR A 210 2.67 -4.14 -15.43
N LEU A 211 1.50 -4.66 -15.06
CA LEU A 211 0.30 -3.84 -14.86
C LEU A 211 0.23 -3.37 -13.40
N SER A 212 0.21 -2.05 -13.22
CA SER A 212 0.11 -1.36 -11.92
C SER A 212 -1.32 -0.82 -11.71
N PRO A 213 -2.22 -1.58 -11.05
CA PRO A 213 -3.61 -1.15 -10.84
C PRO A 213 -3.81 -0.34 -9.57
N ALA A 214 -2.80 -0.27 -8.69
CA ALA A 214 -2.89 0.35 -7.38
C ALA A 214 -2.19 1.72 -7.32
N PRO A 215 -2.55 2.58 -6.35
CA PRO A 215 -1.90 3.89 -6.21
C PRO A 215 -0.42 3.79 -5.87
N MET A 216 0.43 4.49 -6.62
CA MET A 216 1.89 4.46 -6.50
C MET A 216 2.44 5.16 -5.25
N TYR A 217 1.62 5.85 -4.46
CA TYR A 217 2.06 6.40 -3.19
C TYR A 217 2.16 5.35 -2.07
N HIS A 218 1.75 4.10 -2.30
CA HIS A 218 1.94 3.01 -1.35
C HIS A 218 3.24 2.26 -1.60
N SER A 219 3.77 1.66 -0.53
CA SER A 219 5.06 0.97 -0.53
C SER A 219 5.15 -0.14 -1.58
N ALA A 220 4.17 -1.03 -1.63
CA ALA A 220 4.21 -2.19 -2.50
C ALA A 220 4.07 -1.84 -4.00
N PRO A 221 3.06 -1.04 -4.45
CA PRO A 221 2.98 -0.60 -5.83
C PRO A 221 4.19 0.22 -6.28
N GLN A 222 4.68 1.13 -5.42
CA GLN A 222 5.84 1.95 -5.72
C GLN A 222 7.09 1.08 -5.92
N ALA A 223 7.34 0.11 -5.05
CA ALA A 223 8.47 -0.82 -5.16
C ALA A 223 8.37 -1.68 -6.43
N ALA A 224 7.20 -2.19 -6.77
CA ALA A 224 7.00 -3.00 -7.97
C ALA A 224 7.23 -2.21 -9.27
N VAL A 225 6.74 -0.96 -9.33
CA VAL A 225 7.00 -0.05 -10.45
C VAL A 225 8.50 0.27 -10.56
N SER A 226 9.16 0.64 -9.45
CA SER A 226 10.61 0.91 -9.43
C SER A 226 11.41 -0.32 -9.86
N LEU A 227 11.07 -1.52 -9.36
CA LEU A 227 11.71 -2.78 -9.77
C LEU A 227 11.56 -3.04 -11.27
N THR A 228 10.37 -2.84 -11.82
CA THR A 228 10.13 -3.03 -13.26
C THR A 228 11.01 -2.10 -14.10
N ILE A 229 11.04 -0.81 -13.77
CA ILE A 229 11.87 0.18 -14.46
C ILE A 229 13.36 -0.15 -14.31
N ARG A 230 13.81 -0.53 -13.12
CA ARG A 230 15.21 -0.91 -12.86
C ARG A 230 15.66 -2.14 -13.66
N ASN A 231 14.75 -3.06 -13.96
CA ASN A 231 15.03 -4.24 -14.76
C ASN A 231 14.86 -4.02 -16.28
N GLY A 232 14.39 -2.85 -16.72
CA GLY A 232 14.18 -2.56 -18.14
C GLY A 232 12.86 -3.08 -18.70
N GLY A 233 11.91 -3.42 -17.84
CA GLY A 233 10.54 -3.80 -18.21
C GLY A 233 9.67 -2.60 -18.55
N THR A 234 8.43 -2.84 -18.94
CA THR A 234 7.43 -1.79 -19.24
C THR A 234 6.32 -1.81 -18.20
N VAL A 235 5.96 -0.65 -17.65
CA VAL A 235 4.86 -0.51 -16.71
C VAL A 235 3.60 0.00 -17.43
N ILE A 236 2.49 -0.68 -17.28
CA ILE A 236 1.17 -0.16 -17.65
C ILE A 236 0.54 0.43 -16.39
N VAL A 237 0.29 1.72 -16.37
CA VAL A 237 -0.21 2.45 -15.19
C VAL A 237 -1.69 2.68 -15.31
N MET A 238 -2.49 2.11 -14.41
CA MET A 238 -3.91 2.48 -14.26
C MET A 238 -4.01 3.70 -13.36
N GLU A 239 -4.77 4.69 -13.79
CA GLU A 239 -5.10 5.88 -13.01
C GLU A 239 -6.08 5.53 -11.88
N HIS A 240 -7.03 4.64 -12.20
CA HIS A 240 -8.01 4.07 -11.27
C HIS A 240 -8.25 2.60 -11.59
N PHE A 241 -8.46 1.79 -10.57
CA PHE A 241 -8.79 0.38 -10.78
C PHE A 241 -10.24 0.24 -11.25
N ASP A 242 -10.42 -0.30 -12.45
CA ASP A 242 -11.67 -0.84 -12.96
C ASP A 242 -11.47 -2.32 -13.32
N PRO A 243 -12.34 -3.25 -12.86
CA PRO A 243 -12.11 -4.68 -13.02
C PRO A 243 -12.18 -5.16 -14.47
N GLU A 244 -13.07 -4.62 -15.33
CA GLU A 244 -13.11 -5.02 -16.74
C GLU A 244 -11.98 -4.39 -17.53
N GLN A 245 -11.66 -3.11 -17.28
CA GLN A 245 -10.52 -2.45 -17.90
C GLN A 245 -9.20 -3.17 -17.57
N TYR A 246 -9.06 -3.67 -16.34
CA TYR A 246 -7.89 -4.46 -15.95
C TYR A 246 -7.71 -5.69 -16.86
N LEU A 247 -8.77 -6.48 -17.09
CA LEU A 247 -8.72 -7.67 -17.95
C LEU A 247 -8.38 -7.30 -19.40
N MET A 248 -9.01 -6.24 -19.92
CA MET A 248 -8.72 -5.70 -21.26
C MET A 248 -7.26 -5.29 -21.41
N LEU A 249 -6.68 -4.65 -20.40
CA LEU A 249 -5.27 -4.22 -20.42
C LEU A 249 -4.31 -5.42 -20.37
N VAL A 250 -4.65 -6.47 -19.64
CA VAL A 250 -3.86 -7.72 -19.63
C VAL A 250 -3.74 -8.28 -21.02
N GLU A 251 -4.85 -8.45 -21.73
CA GLU A 251 -4.86 -8.94 -23.11
C GLU A 251 -4.13 -7.98 -24.06
N LYS A 252 -4.53 -6.71 -24.06
CA LYS A 252 -4.02 -5.69 -24.98
C LYS A 252 -2.50 -5.54 -24.93
N HIS A 253 -1.93 -5.54 -23.73
CA HIS A 253 -0.50 -5.31 -23.53
C HIS A 253 0.29 -6.60 -23.29
N ARG A 254 -0.35 -7.78 -23.30
CA ARG A 254 0.29 -9.05 -22.99
C ARG A 254 1.02 -9.00 -21.64
N VAL A 255 0.33 -8.50 -20.62
CA VAL A 255 0.86 -8.34 -19.27
C VAL A 255 1.36 -9.67 -18.71
N THR A 256 2.57 -9.66 -18.16
CA THR A 256 3.20 -10.84 -17.55
C THR A 256 3.15 -10.84 -16.03
N HIS A 257 3.22 -9.65 -15.43
CA HIS A 257 3.29 -9.50 -13.96
C HIS A 257 2.32 -8.42 -13.49
N THR A 258 1.79 -8.62 -12.29
CA THR A 258 0.91 -7.65 -11.64
C THR A 258 0.95 -7.82 -10.13
N GLN A 259 0.62 -6.76 -9.40
CA GLN A 259 0.37 -6.81 -7.96
C GLN A 259 -0.97 -6.18 -7.63
N LEU A 260 -1.78 -6.92 -6.88
CA LEU A 260 -3.15 -6.59 -6.55
C LEU A 260 -3.38 -6.58 -5.04
N VAL A 261 -4.57 -6.20 -4.65
CA VAL A 261 -5.08 -6.38 -3.28
C VAL A 261 -6.34 -7.25 -3.31
N PRO A 262 -6.69 -7.94 -2.22
CA PRO A 262 -7.82 -8.88 -2.18
C PRO A 262 -9.16 -8.29 -2.61
N THR A 263 -9.40 -7.00 -2.37
CA THR A 263 -10.62 -6.31 -2.84
C THR A 263 -10.71 -6.22 -4.36
N MET A 264 -9.58 -6.13 -5.05
CA MET A 264 -9.55 -6.17 -6.52
C MET A 264 -9.94 -7.56 -7.03
N PHE A 265 -9.48 -8.63 -6.38
CA PHE A 265 -9.91 -9.99 -6.67
C PHE A 265 -11.42 -10.15 -6.51
N SER A 266 -11.97 -9.74 -5.35
CA SER A 266 -13.41 -9.81 -5.09
C SER A 266 -14.23 -9.04 -6.13
N ARG A 267 -13.76 -7.85 -6.56
CA ARG A 267 -14.43 -7.04 -7.61
C ARG A 267 -14.38 -7.72 -8.97
N MET A 268 -13.27 -8.34 -9.35
CA MET A 268 -13.14 -9.08 -10.62
C MET A 268 -14.00 -10.35 -10.63
N LEU A 269 -14.05 -11.10 -9.53
CA LEU A 269 -14.88 -12.28 -9.40
C LEU A 269 -16.38 -11.99 -9.46
N LYS A 270 -16.79 -10.76 -9.13
CA LYS A 270 -18.19 -10.29 -9.23
C LYS A 270 -18.58 -9.80 -10.64
N LEU A 271 -17.66 -9.74 -11.58
CA LEU A 271 -17.99 -9.52 -12.98
C LEU A 271 -18.83 -10.70 -13.54
N PRO A 272 -19.76 -10.44 -14.48
CA PRO A 272 -20.46 -11.50 -15.20
C PRO A 272 -19.49 -12.50 -15.83
N GLU A 273 -19.90 -13.76 -15.91
CA GLU A 273 -19.01 -14.84 -16.37
C GLU A 273 -18.58 -14.66 -17.83
N ASP A 274 -19.47 -14.16 -18.68
CA ASP A 274 -19.18 -13.82 -20.08
C ASP A 274 -18.12 -12.72 -20.19
N VAL A 275 -18.14 -11.72 -19.31
CA VAL A 275 -17.10 -10.67 -19.23
C VAL A 275 -15.77 -11.26 -18.78
N ARG A 276 -15.78 -12.13 -17.74
CA ARG A 276 -14.55 -12.77 -17.24
C ARG A 276 -13.87 -13.67 -18.28
N ARG A 277 -14.65 -14.30 -19.15
CA ARG A 277 -14.17 -15.19 -20.22
C ARG A 277 -13.83 -14.49 -21.52
N LYS A 278 -14.15 -13.20 -21.65
CA LYS A 278 -13.99 -12.43 -22.89
C LYS A 278 -12.52 -12.17 -23.25
N TYR A 279 -11.65 -12.04 -22.25
CA TYR A 279 -10.28 -11.59 -22.43
C TYR A 279 -9.26 -12.72 -22.30
N ASP A 280 -8.21 -12.70 -23.14
CA ASP A 280 -7.08 -13.63 -23.07
C ASP A 280 -6.09 -13.22 -21.97
N LEU A 281 -6.06 -13.97 -20.89
CA LEU A 281 -5.16 -13.73 -19.75
C LEU A 281 -3.93 -14.64 -19.76
N SER A 282 -3.70 -15.41 -20.82
CA SER A 282 -2.64 -16.44 -20.92
C SER A 282 -1.21 -15.89 -20.84
N SER A 283 -1.04 -14.58 -20.97
CA SER A 283 0.26 -13.92 -20.82
C SER A 283 0.68 -13.72 -19.36
N LEU A 284 -0.26 -13.78 -18.41
CA LEU A 284 0.06 -13.64 -16.98
C LEU A 284 0.92 -14.80 -16.49
N GLU A 285 2.05 -14.49 -15.90
CA GLU A 285 2.98 -15.44 -15.32
C GLU A 285 3.01 -15.39 -13.80
N ILE A 286 2.89 -14.19 -13.23
CA ILE A 286 2.91 -13.96 -11.78
C ILE A 286 1.92 -12.86 -11.42
N ALA A 287 0.98 -13.21 -10.55
CA ALA A 287 0.03 -12.30 -9.94
C ALA A 287 0.22 -12.31 -8.42
N ILE A 288 0.73 -11.22 -7.89
CA ILE A 288 1.05 -11.08 -6.46
C ILE A 288 -0.11 -10.39 -5.76
N HIS A 289 -0.47 -10.83 -4.56
CA HIS A 289 -1.34 -10.05 -3.70
C HIS A 289 -0.79 -9.93 -2.28
N ALA A 290 -1.17 -8.86 -1.60
CA ALA A 290 -0.78 -8.54 -0.24
C ALA A 290 -1.62 -7.39 0.34
N ALA A 291 -1.14 -6.78 1.43
CA ALA A 291 -1.63 -5.56 2.07
C ALA A 291 -2.93 -5.70 2.86
N ALA A 292 -3.72 -6.74 2.65
CA ALA A 292 -4.91 -7.05 3.43
C ALA A 292 -5.12 -8.57 3.47
N PRO A 293 -5.83 -9.10 4.46
CA PRO A 293 -6.23 -10.50 4.46
C PRO A 293 -7.07 -10.84 3.23
N CYS A 294 -6.78 -12.01 2.64
CA CYS A 294 -7.52 -12.53 1.51
C CYS A 294 -8.40 -13.69 1.96
N PRO A 295 -9.75 -13.60 1.86
CA PRO A 295 -10.60 -14.73 2.16
C PRO A 295 -10.21 -15.97 1.35
N ALA A 296 -10.08 -17.13 1.99
CA ALA A 296 -9.60 -18.33 1.33
C ALA A 296 -10.43 -18.68 0.08
N GLN A 297 -11.76 -18.56 0.17
CA GLN A 297 -12.66 -18.79 -0.97
C GLN A 297 -12.40 -17.84 -2.15
N VAL A 298 -12.08 -16.57 -1.88
CA VAL A 298 -11.74 -15.59 -2.93
C VAL A 298 -10.46 -16.01 -3.63
N LYS A 299 -9.44 -16.39 -2.88
CA LYS A 299 -8.16 -16.84 -3.45
C LYS A 299 -8.29 -18.15 -4.21
N GLU A 300 -9.06 -19.13 -3.70
CA GLU A 300 -9.38 -20.37 -4.40
C GLU A 300 -10.05 -20.12 -5.76
N GLN A 301 -11.04 -19.22 -5.80
CA GLN A 301 -11.71 -18.84 -7.05
C GLN A 301 -10.75 -18.16 -8.03
N MET A 302 -9.84 -17.31 -7.55
CA MET A 302 -8.82 -16.69 -8.40
C MET A 302 -7.84 -17.73 -8.95
N ILE A 303 -7.39 -18.67 -8.14
CA ILE A 303 -6.53 -19.78 -8.56
C ILE A 303 -7.23 -20.66 -9.59
N ALA A 304 -8.51 -20.98 -9.37
CA ALA A 304 -9.31 -21.75 -10.33
C ALA A 304 -9.47 -21.02 -11.68
N TRP A 305 -9.52 -19.68 -11.67
CA TRP A 305 -9.66 -18.89 -12.89
C TRP A 305 -8.31 -18.62 -13.59
N TRP A 306 -7.27 -18.19 -12.83
CA TRP A 306 -5.99 -17.77 -13.39
C TRP A 306 -4.92 -18.85 -13.43
N GLY A 307 -5.15 -19.97 -12.76
CA GLY A 307 -4.16 -21.04 -12.61
C GLY A 307 -3.15 -20.78 -11.47
N PRO A 308 -2.05 -21.55 -11.44
CA PRO A 308 -1.10 -21.56 -10.32
C PRO A 308 -0.09 -20.39 -10.35
N ILE A 309 -0.55 -19.20 -10.70
CA ILE A 309 0.28 -17.98 -10.81
C ILE A 309 0.05 -16.99 -9.67
N VAL A 310 -0.88 -17.29 -8.74
CA VAL A 310 -1.25 -16.40 -7.64
C VAL A 310 -0.29 -16.59 -6.48
N HIS A 311 0.50 -15.56 -6.18
CA HIS A 311 1.45 -15.52 -5.07
C HIS A 311 0.95 -14.59 -3.97
N GLU A 312 1.27 -14.89 -2.73
CA GLU A 312 0.98 -14.04 -1.58
C GLU A 312 2.23 -13.76 -0.79
N TYR A 313 2.28 -12.58 -0.19
CA TYR A 313 3.28 -12.27 0.80
C TYR A 313 2.69 -11.44 1.95
N TYR A 314 3.33 -11.53 3.10
CA TYR A 314 3.15 -10.64 4.22
C TYR A 314 4.45 -9.89 4.50
N GLY A 315 4.31 -8.59 4.69
CA GLY A 315 5.39 -7.69 5.05
C GLY A 315 4.84 -6.29 5.37
N ALA A 316 5.56 -5.55 6.18
CA ALA A 316 5.19 -4.21 6.59
C ALA A 316 6.05 -3.15 5.87
N THR A 317 5.55 -1.90 5.79
CA THR A 317 6.31 -0.75 5.29
C THR A 317 7.60 -0.56 6.08
N GLU A 318 7.59 -0.90 7.34
CA GLU A 318 8.70 -0.90 8.28
C GLU A 318 9.84 -1.85 7.87
N GLY A 319 9.54 -2.90 7.07
CA GLY A 319 10.54 -3.87 6.58
C GLY A 319 11.08 -4.79 7.65
N LEU A 320 10.27 -5.17 8.62
CA LEU A 320 10.65 -6.02 9.77
C LEU A 320 11.07 -7.42 9.36
N GLY A 321 10.26 -8.03 8.48
CA GLY A 321 10.43 -9.36 7.97
C GLY A 321 9.57 -9.54 6.73
N PHE A 322 9.68 -10.72 6.13
CA PHE A 322 8.97 -11.03 4.91
C PHE A 322 8.62 -12.52 4.87
N THR A 323 7.34 -12.83 4.66
CA THR A 323 6.90 -14.19 4.36
C THR A 323 6.31 -14.23 2.96
N ALA A 324 6.38 -15.36 2.29
CA ALA A 324 5.74 -15.56 0.99
C ALA A 324 5.34 -17.01 0.77
N CYS A 325 4.34 -17.21 -0.09
CA CYS A 325 3.98 -18.51 -0.65
C CYS A 325 3.53 -18.38 -2.10
N ASP A 326 3.78 -19.42 -2.86
CA ASP A 326 3.20 -19.63 -4.19
C ASP A 326 1.85 -20.37 -4.11
N THR A 327 1.24 -20.62 -5.26
CA THR A 327 -0.07 -21.31 -5.31
C THR A 327 -0.01 -22.76 -4.77
N PRO A 328 0.94 -23.64 -5.14
CA PRO A 328 1.07 -24.98 -4.57
C PRO A 328 1.19 -24.98 -3.04
N GLU A 329 2.06 -24.14 -2.49
CA GLU A 329 2.25 -24.01 -1.05
C GLU A 329 0.97 -23.54 -0.36
N TRP A 330 0.31 -22.53 -0.94
CA TRP A 330 -0.93 -22.01 -0.37
C TRP A 330 -2.07 -23.04 -0.39
N LEU A 331 -2.20 -23.85 -1.47
CA LEU A 331 -3.23 -24.90 -1.54
C LEU A 331 -3.02 -25.99 -0.48
N ALA A 332 -1.76 -26.25 -0.08
CA ALA A 332 -1.43 -27.15 1.03
C ALA A 332 -1.70 -26.49 2.40
N HIS A 333 -1.55 -25.15 2.51
CA HIS A 333 -1.65 -24.36 3.75
C HIS A 333 -2.64 -23.21 3.58
N ARG A 334 -3.91 -23.54 3.35
CA ARG A 334 -4.98 -22.56 3.04
C ARG A 334 -5.14 -21.51 4.14
N GLY A 335 -5.14 -20.25 3.74
CA GLY A 335 -5.25 -19.09 4.64
C GLY A 335 -3.92 -18.61 5.20
N SER A 336 -2.82 -19.29 4.91
CA SER A 336 -1.48 -18.85 5.28
C SER A 336 -1.01 -17.68 4.40
N VAL A 337 -0.16 -16.84 4.98
CA VAL A 337 0.58 -15.78 4.26
C VAL A 337 2.03 -16.21 3.95
N GLY A 338 2.30 -17.51 4.02
CA GLY A 338 3.55 -18.13 3.59
C GLY A 338 4.56 -18.39 4.71
N LYS A 339 5.74 -18.85 4.30
CA LYS A 339 6.91 -19.07 5.17
C LYS A 339 7.81 -17.85 5.21
N VAL A 340 8.58 -17.77 6.28
CA VAL A 340 9.60 -16.72 6.43
C VAL A 340 10.64 -16.83 5.32
N MET A 341 10.86 -15.73 4.63
CA MET A 341 11.88 -15.57 3.60
C MET A 341 13.00 -14.60 4.04
N LEU A 342 12.66 -13.62 4.89
CA LEU A 342 13.60 -12.65 5.46
C LEU A 342 13.26 -12.38 6.93
N GLY A 343 14.30 -12.28 7.78
CA GLY A 343 14.18 -12.08 9.22
C GLY A 343 13.90 -13.38 9.98
N ASP A 344 14.02 -13.34 11.31
CA ASP A 344 13.65 -14.42 12.19
C ASP A 344 12.30 -14.12 12.84
N LEU A 345 11.31 -14.96 12.60
CA LEU A 345 9.95 -14.80 13.10
C LEU A 345 9.79 -15.39 14.50
N HIS A 346 9.18 -14.64 15.39
CA HIS A 346 8.79 -15.06 16.73
C HIS A 346 7.32 -14.73 16.96
N ILE A 347 6.58 -15.65 17.56
CA ILE A 347 5.21 -15.46 18.02
C ILE A 347 5.27 -15.46 19.55
N LEU A 348 4.94 -14.31 20.16
CA LEU A 348 5.16 -14.07 21.58
C LEU A 348 3.85 -13.67 22.27
N ASP A 349 3.74 -14.05 23.56
CA ASP A 349 2.68 -13.58 24.45
C ASP A 349 2.97 -12.18 25.04
N GLU A 350 2.12 -11.70 25.93
CA GLU A 350 2.25 -10.39 26.58
C GLU A 350 3.50 -10.29 27.49
N ASP A 351 4.00 -11.44 27.97
CA ASP A 351 5.24 -11.54 28.75
C ASP A 351 6.50 -11.68 27.89
N MET A 352 6.39 -11.55 26.56
CA MET A 352 7.48 -11.77 25.60
C MET A 352 8.04 -13.21 25.59
N LYS A 353 7.22 -14.21 25.94
CA LYS A 353 7.56 -15.62 25.87
C LYS A 353 6.98 -16.25 24.60
N PRO A 354 7.70 -17.20 23.97
CA PRO A 354 7.19 -17.93 22.82
C PRO A 354 5.89 -18.68 23.17
N VAL A 355 4.86 -18.52 22.32
CA VAL A 355 3.63 -19.30 22.41
C VAL A 355 3.80 -20.67 21.73
N PRO A 356 3.02 -21.70 22.12
CA PRO A 356 3.00 -22.99 21.42
C PRO A 356 2.62 -22.82 19.94
N LYS A 357 3.11 -23.73 19.09
CA LYS A 357 2.70 -23.77 17.68
C LYS A 357 1.19 -23.93 17.56
N GLY A 358 0.60 -23.21 16.63
CA GLY A 358 -0.85 -23.17 16.41
C GLY A 358 -1.60 -22.21 17.32
N GLU A 359 -0.99 -21.65 18.35
CA GLU A 359 -1.60 -20.66 19.23
C GLU A 359 -1.27 -19.24 18.77
N PRO A 360 -2.26 -18.32 18.77
CA PRO A 360 -2.04 -16.93 18.39
C PRO A 360 -1.21 -16.18 19.42
N GLY A 361 -0.28 -15.35 18.92
CA GLY A 361 0.48 -14.37 19.70
C GLY A 361 0.88 -13.19 18.83
N GLU A 362 1.53 -12.20 19.40
CA GLU A 362 2.03 -11.04 18.67
C GLU A 362 3.22 -11.44 17.80
N ILE A 363 3.22 -10.94 16.57
CA ILE A 363 4.25 -11.22 15.56
C ILE A 363 5.42 -10.27 15.76
N TRP A 364 6.59 -10.85 16.02
CA TRP A 364 7.85 -10.16 16.17
C TRP A 364 8.87 -10.67 15.16
N PHE A 365 9.69 -9.77 14.65
CA PHE A 365 10.80 -10.13 13.77
C PHE A 365 12.12 -9.62 14.34
N LYS A 366 13.13 -10.50 14.32
CA LYS A 366 14.52 -10.10 14.46
C LYS A 366 15.10 -9.86 13.07
N THR A 367 15.60 -8.66 12.83
CA THR A 367 16.14 -8.27 11.52
C THR A 367 17.45 -7.51 11.67
N ALA A 368 18.34 -7.67 10.69
CA ALA A 368 19.60 -6.94 10.61
C ALA A 368 19.45 -5.48 10.15
N SER A 369 18.29 -5.12 9.60
CA SER A 369 18.03 -3.77 9.09
C SER A 369 17.05 -3.04 10.00
N PRO A 370 17.52 -2.29 11.01
CA PRO A 370 16.64 -1.51 11.86
C PRO A 370 15.96 -0.41 11.05
N PHE A 371 14.72 -0.13 11.39
CA PHE A 371 14.00 1.05 10.94
C PHE A 371 13.79 2.01 12.11
N GLU A 372 13.42 3.24 11.80
CA GLU A 372 12.91 4.18 12.80
C GLU A 372 11.71 4.95 12.23
N TYR A 373 10.82 5.33 13.13
CA TYR A 373 9.79 6.30 12.79
C TYR A 373 10.42 7.69 12.86
N PHE A 374 10.50 8.33 11.70
CA PHE A 374 11.19 9.62 11.54
C PHE A 374 10.58 10.69 12.44
N ASN A 375 11.43 11.36 13.23
CA ASN A 375 11.04 12.36 14.24
C ASN A 375 10.04 11.83 15.29
N ASP A 376 10.05 10.51 15.58
CA ASP A 376 9.16 9.90 16.57
C ASP A 376 9.90 8.77 17.33
N PRO A 377 10.84 9.10 18.21
CA PRO A 377 11.63 8.12 18.95
C PRO A 377 10.79 7.30 19.93
N GLU A 378 9.72 7.86 20.49
CA GLU A 378 8.85 7.18 21.42
C GLU A 378 8.13 5.99 20.73
N ARG A 379 7.52 6.23 19.57
CA ARG A 379 6.89 5.16 18.79
C ARG A 379 7.89 4.17 18.22
N THR A 380 9.11 4.62 17.90
CA THR A 380 10.19 3.72 17.50
C THR A 380 10.52 2.75 18.63
N GLN A 381 10.60 3.23 19.87
CA GLN A 381 10.84 2.40 21.04
C GLN A 381 9.68 1.45 21.33
N GLN A 382 8.42 1.92 21.20
CA GLN A 382 7.22 1.07 21.38
C GLN A 382 7.12 -0.08 20.37
N ALA A 383 7.73 0.06 19.20
CA ALA A 383 7.78 -0.97 18.17
C ALA A 383 8.94 -1.97 18.35
N ARG A 384 9.75 -1.82 19.40
CA ARG A 384 10.90 -2.67 19.69
C ARG A 384 10.70 -3.50 20.96
N SER A 385 11.31 -4.68 21.00
CA SER A 385 11.42 -5.46 22.21
C SER A 385 12.23 -4.73 23.28
N PRO A 386 12.07 -5.07 24.58
CA PRO A 386 12.80 -4.41 25.67
C PRO A 386 14.33 -4.42 25.50
N ASP A 387 14.87 -5.46 24.89
CA ASP A 387 16.30 -5.61 24.58
C ASP A 387 16.71 -4.97 23.24
N GLY A 388 15.74 -4.42 22.48
CA GLY A 388 15.95 -3.77 21.18
C GLY A 388 16.31 -4.71 20.04
N THR A 389 16.26 -6.03 20.21
CA THR A 389 16.71 -7.01 19.21
C THR A 389 15.62 -7.37 18.20
N MET A 390 14.35 -7.22 18.56
CA MET A 390 13.19 -7.53 17.74
C MET A 390 12.30 -6.31 17.54
N SER A 391 11.46 -6.35 16.51
CA SER A 391 10.48 -5.31 16.24
C SER A 391 9.14 -5.89 15.81
N THR A 392 8.05 -5.16 16.08
CA THR A 392 6.67 -5.51 15.75
C THR A 392 5.94 -4.33 15.12
N VAL A 393 4.83 -4.61 14.44
CA VAL A 393 3.82 -3.63 14.01
C VAL A 393 2.45 -3.89 14.64
N GLY A 394 2.40 -4.81 15.63
CA GLY A 394 1.20 -5.15 16.38
C GLY A 394 0.24 -6.08 15.63
N ASP A 395 0.73 -6.82 14.64
CA ASP A 395 -0.05 -7.87 14.01
C ASP A 395 -0.01 -9.14 14.88
N VAL A 396 -1.11 -9.90 14.89
CA VAL A 396 -1.27 -11.15 15.66
C VAL A 396 -1.45 -12.31 14.70
N GLY A 397 -0.81 -13.44 15.02
CA GLY A 397 -0.88 -14.63 14.19
C GLY A 397 -0.29 -15.85 14.89
N TYR A 398 -0.26 -16.96 14.19
CA TYR A 398 0.34 -18.21 14.64
C TYR A 398 1.11 -18.90 13.52
N VAL A 399 1.97 -19.83 13.88
CA VAL A 399 2.73 -20.66 12.93
C VAL A 399 2.30 -22.11 13.09
N ASP A 400 2.03 -22.79 11.97
CA ASP A 400 1.72 -24.22 11.96
C ASP A 400 2.98 -25.09 12.13
N ASP A 401 2.78 -26.42 12.13
CA ASP A 401 3.89 -27.37 12.30
C ASP A 401 4.91 -27.33 11.17
N ASP A 402 4.49 -26.93 9.98
CA ASP A 402 5.33 -26.83 8.78
C ASP A 402 5.99 -25.46 8.63
N GLY A 403 5.75 -24.53 9.57
CA GLY A 403 6.35 -23.20 9.61
C GLY A 403 5.68 -22.15 8.75
N PHE A 404 4.42 -22.36 8.35
CA PHE A 404 3.61 -21.35 7.67
C PHE A 404 2.94 -20.40 8.65
N LEU A 405 2.99 -19.11 8.36
CA LEU A 405 2.38 -18.05 9.16
C LEU A 405 0.91 -17.83 8.75
N TYR A 406 0.05 -17.73 9.75
CA TYR A 406 -1.36 -17.35 9.61
C TYR A 406 -1.62 -16.07 10.38
N LEU A 407 -2.22 -15.08 9.73
CA LEU A 407 -2.63 -13.84 10.39
C LEU A 407 -4.05 -13.99 10.94
N THR A 408 -4.25 -13.60 12.18
CA THR A 408 -5.59 -13.60 12.81
C THR A 408 -6.21 -12.22 12.80
N ASP A 409 -5.51 -11.20 13.30
CA ASP A 409 -5.93 -9.78 13.25
C ASP A 409 -4.78 -8.86 13.72
N ARG A 410 -5.10 -7.60 13.96
CA ARG A 410 -4.25 -6.68 14.72
C ARG A 410 -4.71 -6.62 16.17
N SER A 411 -3.77 -6.56 17.09
CA SER A 411 -4.04 -6.42 18.53
C SER A 411 -5.00 -5.26 18.84
N THR A 412 -4.93 -4.17 18.06
CA THR A 412 -5.77 -2.98 18.22
C THR A 412 -7.24 -3.17 17.78
N PHE A 413 -7.57 -4.21 17.03
CA PHE A 413 -8.93 -4.51 16.55
C PHE A 413 -9.54 -5.74 17.21
N MET A 414 -8.77 -6.48 17.98
CA MET A 414 -9.27 -7.59 18.77
C MET A 414 -10.42 -7.11 19.67
N ILE A 415 -11.52 -7.82 19.65
CA ILE A 415 -12.72 -7.56 20.46
C ILE A 415 -12.61 -8.41 21.73
N ILE A 416 -12.77 -7.80 22.88
CA ILE A 416 -12.80 -8.51 24.17
C ILE A 416 -14.24 -8.58 24.63
N SER A 417 -14.90 -9.71 24.38
CA SER A 417 -16.31 -9.92 24.72
C SER A 417 -16.46 -10.97 25.81
N GLY A 418 -16.91 -10.58 26.99
CA GLY A 418 -17.05 -11.49 28.11
C GLY A 418 -15.76 -12.23 28.51
N GLY A 419 -14.60 -11.57 28.36
CA GLY A 419 -13.28 -12.16 28.62
C GLY A 419 -12.74 -13.05 27.50
N VAL A 420 -13.42 -13.15 26.35
CA VAL A 420 -12.99 -13.93 25.20
C VAL A 420 -12.44 -13.00 24.11
N ASN A 421 -11.25 -13.31 23.65
CA ASN A 421 -10.62 -12.62 22.51
C ASN A 421 -11.27 -13.07 21.20
N ILE A 422 -11.88 -12.14 20.47
CA ILE A 422 -12.51 -12.38 19.17
C ILE A 422 -11.76 -11.57 18.12
N TYR A 423 -11.37 -12.24 17.06
CA TYR A 423 -10.69 -11.63 15.92
C TYR A 423 -11.70 -11.32 14.80
N PRO A 424 -12.06 -10.04 14.60
CA PRO A 424 -13.13 -9.64 13.66
C PRO A 424 -12.89 -10.07 12.21
N GLN A 425 -11.65 -10.28 11.81
CA GLN A 425 -11.28 -10.63 10.45
C GLN A 425 -11.94 -11.93 9.96
N GLU A 426 -12.15 -12.90 10.86
CA GLU A 426 -12.81 -14.16 10.51
C GLU A 426 -14.26 -13.94 10.06
N CYS A 427 -14.98 -13.07 10.77
CA CYS A 427 -16.34 -12.69 10.41
C CYS A 427 -16.39 -11.82 9.14
N GLU A 428 -15.44 -10.90 8.95
CA GLU A 428 -15.33 -10.09 7.71
C GLU A 428 -15.09 -10.98 6.49
N ASN A 429 -14.15 -11.94 6.60
CA ASN A 429 -13.84 -12.88 5.53
C ASN A 429 -15.06 -13.72 5.12
N LEU A 430 -15.88 -14.12 6.10
CA LEU A 430 -17.12 -14.85 5.82
C LEU A 430 -18.16 -13.94 5.16
N LEU A 431 -18.44 -12.79 5.73
CA LEU A 431 -19.48 -11.87 5.23
C LEU A 431 -19.25 -11.45 3.78
N ILE A 432 -18.00 -11.22 3.37
CA ILE A 432 -17.67 -10.78 2.01
C ILE A 432 -17.96 -11.86 0.96
N THR A 433 -18.09 -13.13 1.35
CA THR A 433 -18.48 -14.23 0.47
C THR A 433 -19.97 -14.28 0.18
N HIS A 434 -20.80 -13.59 0.98
CA HIS A 434 -22.24 -13.57 0.78
C HIS A 434 -22.62 -12.79 -0.49
N PRO A 435 -23.55 -13.30 -1.34
CA PRO A 435 -23.91 -12.66 -2.63
C PRO A 435 -24.43 -11.22 -2.50
N LYS A 436 -25.07 -10.89 -1.39
CA LYS A 436 -25.66 -9.57 -1.13
C LYS A 436 -24.66 -8.56 -0.54
N VAL A 437 -23.44 -8.98 -0.17
CA VAL A 437 -22.43 -8.14 0.48
C VAL A 437 -21.41 -7.67 -0.53
N ALA A 438 -21.27 -6.36 -0.69
CA ALA A 438 -20.19 -5.77 -1.48
C ALA A 438 -18.92 -5.62 -0.64
N ASP A 439 -19.07 -5.24 0.64
CA ASP A 439 -17.97 -5.04 1.58
C ASP A 439 -18.46 -5.15 3.03
N ALA A 440 -17.55 -5.49 3.96
CA ALA A 440 -17.88 -5.69 5.37
C ALA A 440 -16.77 -5.15 6.29
N ALA A 441 -17.19 -4.53 7.40
CA ALA A 441 -16.32 -4.15 8.51
C ALA A 441 -16.91 -4.73 9.80
N VAL A 442 -16.08 -5.40 10.61
CA VAL A 442 -16.47 -5.96 11.91
C VAL A 442 -15.55 -5.39 13.00
N PHE A 443 -16.14 -4.99 14.14
CA PHE A 443 -15.41 -4.43 15.27
C PHE A 443 -16.24 -4.51 16.55
N GLY A 444 -15.57 -4.32 17.71
CA GLY A 444 -16.22 -4.25 19.01
C GLY A 444 -16.89 -2.90 19.22
N VAL A 445 -18.12 -2.97 19.75
CA VAL A 445 -18.86 -1.81 20.26
C VAL A 445 -19.14 -2.01 21.75
N PRO A 446 -19.36 -0.92 22.52
CA PRO A 446 -19.63 -1.04 23.96
C PRO A 446 -20.84 -1.92 24.26
N ASN A 447 -20.69 -2.78 25.27
CA ASN A 447 -21.77 -3.61 25.84
C ASN A 447 -21.61 -3.66 27.35
N GLU A 448 -22.67 -3.30 28.11
CA GLU A 448 -22.62 -3.19 29.58
C GLU A 448 -22.30 -4.51 30.28
N ASP A 449 -22.77 -5.66 29.74
CA ASP A 449 -22.58 -6.97 30.36
C ASP A 449 -21.26 -7.65 29.94
N LEU A 450 -20.79 -7.40 28.71
CA LEU A 450 -19.69 -8.13 28.09
C LEU A 450 -18.41 -7.28 27.90
N GLY A 451 -18.48 -5.98 28.20
CA GLY A 451 -17.46 -4.99 27.86
C GLY A 451 -17.54 -4.59 26.37
N GLU A 452 -17.36 -5.51 25.48
CA GLU A 452 -17.56 -5.30 24.04
C GLU A 452 -18.49 -6.37 23.44
N GLU A 453 -19.25 -6.01 22.39
CA GLU A 453 -19.95 -6.97 21.55
C GLU A 453 -19.57 -6.81 20.07
N VAL A 454 -19.73 -7.89 19.32
CA VAL A 454 -19.42 -7.90 17.89
C VAL A 454 -20.48 -7.16 17.10
N LYS A 455 -20.10 -6.15 16.34
CA LYS A 455 -20.94 -5.40 15.40
C LYS A 455 -20.37 -5.46 14.00
N ALA A 456 -21.24 -5.63 12.99
CA ALA A 456 -20.87 -5.50 11.59
C ALA A 456 -21.45 -4.23 10.97
N VAL A 457 -20.70 -3.60 10.08
CA VAL A 457 -21.17 -2.56 9.15
C VAL A 457 -20.99 -3.11 7.74
N ILE A 458 -22.05 -3.09 6.95
CA ILE A 458 -22.13 -3.76 5.66
C ILE A 458 -22.42 -2.75 4.55
N GLN A 459 -21.62 -2.78 3.50
CA GLN A 459 -21.97 -2.23 2.21
C GLN A 459 -22.62 -3.34 1.37
N THR A 460 -23.86 -3.13 0.95
CA THR A 460 -24.57 -4.11 0.14
C THR A 460 -24.21 -4.02 -1.35
N MET A 461 -24.49 -5.09 -2.09
CA MET A 461 -24.48 -5.04 -3.56
C MET A 461 -25.56 -4.10 -4.06
N PRO A 462 -25.38 -3.46 -5.25
CA PRO A 462 -26.39 -2.60 -5.84
C PRO A 462 -27.76 -3.28 -5.93
N GLY A 463 -28.82 -2.57 -5.50
CA GLY A 463 -30.19 -3.09 -5.53
C GLY A 463 -30.60 -3.95 -4.33
N VAL A 464 -29.69 -4.26 -3.43
CA VAL A 464 -30.02 -4.97 -2.16
C VAL A 464 -30.48 -3.94 -1.11
N PRO A 465 -31.66 -4.11 -0.52
CA PRO A 465 -32.20 -3.11 0.42
C PRO A 465 -31.46 -3.14 1.76
N HIS A 466 -31.26 -1.97 2.34
CA HIS A 466 -30.84 -1.79 3.73
C HIS A 466 -32.03 -2.01 4.66
N SER A 467 -32.31 -3.25 5.00
CA SER A 467 -33.51 -3.61 5.78
C SER A 467 -33.19 -4.55 6.95
N PRO A 468 -34.08 -4.60 7.97
CA PRO A 468 -33.94 -5.56 9.07
C PRO A 468 -33.90 -7.02 8.60
N GLU A 469 -34.62 -7.36 7.53
CA GLU A 469 -34.66 -8.71 6.95
C GLU A 469 -33.29 -9.06 6.35
N THR A 470 -32.66 -8.13 5.61
CA THR A 470 -31.30 -8.32 5.08
C THR A 470 -30.30 -8.48 6.22
N ALA A 471 -30.42 -7.69 7.29
CA ALA A 471 -29.54 -7.83 8.45
C ALA A 471 -29.70 -9.19 9.15
N ALA A 472 -30.95 -9.64 9.34
CA ALA A 472 -31.25 -10.94 9.95
C ALA A 472 -30.70 -12.11 9.12
N GLU A 473 -30.82 -12.05 7.79
CA GLU A 473 -30.26 -13.04 6.86
C GLU A 473 -28.73 -13.15 6.99
N LEU A 474 -28.04 -12.01 7.05
CA LEU A 474 -26.58 -11.97 7.19
C LEU A 474 -26.11 -12.49 8.56
N VAL A 475 -26.84 -12.18 9.63
CA VAL A 475 -26.56 -12.73 10.96
C VAL A 475 -26.79 -14.25 10.97
N ALA A 476 -27.87 -14.74 10.35
CA ALA A 476 -28.14 -16.17 10.23
C ALA A 476 -27.01 -16.86 9.46
N PHE A 477 -26.60 -16.29 8.34
CA PHE A 477 -25.46 -16.78 7.56
C PHE A 477 -24.17 -16.88 8.40
N CYS A 478 -23.87 -15.87 9.22
CA CYS A 478 -22.73 -15.96 10.13
C CYS A 478 -22.88 -17.10 11.13
N ARG A 479 -24.07 -17.30 11.70
CA ARG A 479 -24.33 -18.35 12.71
C ARG A 479 -24.25 -19.78 12.15
N GLU A 480 -24.49 -19.96 10.87
CA GLU A 480 -24.33 -21.26 10.20
C GLU A 480 -22.87 -21.67 10.04
N HIS A 481 -21.93 -20.70 10.02
CA HIS A 481 -20.54 -20.94 9.67
C HIS A 481 -19.54 -20.64 10.80
N LEU A 482 -19.94 -19.84 11.81
CA LEU A 482 -19.07 -19.41 12.90
C LEU A 482 -19.69 -19.73 14.28
N ALA A 483 -18.84 -19.89 15.28
CA ALA A 483 -19.29 -19.93 16.68
C ALA A 483 -20.08 -18.66 17.03
N SER A 484 -21.18 -18.80 17.76
CA SER A 484 -22.13 -17.71 18.04
C SER A 484 -21.49 -16.46 18.65
N ILE A 485 -20.44 -16.63 19.45
CA ILE A 485 -19.71 -15.53 20.08
C ILE A 485 -18.96 -14.65 19.05
N LYS A 486 -18.57 -15.22 17.92
CA LYS A 486 -17.88 -14.52 16.82
C LYS A 486 -18.85 -13.83 15.84
N CYS A 487 -20.14 -14.15 15.93
CA CYS A 487 -21.16 -13.60 15.05
C CYS A 487 -21.56 -12.19 15.47
N PRO A 488 -21.84 -11.27 14.53
CA PRO A 488 -22.33 -9.95 14.86
C PRO A 488 -23.70 -10.05 15.58
N ARG A 489 -23.84 -9.29 16.66
CA ARG A 489 -25.13 -9.13 17.37
C ARG A 489 -26.04 -8.12 16.68
N SER A 490 -25.44 -7.19 15.97
CA SER A 490 -26.15 -6.18 15.19
C SER A 490 -25.40 -5.86 13.89
N ILE A 491 -26.17 -5.47 12.87
CA ILE A 491 -25.68 -5.04 11.56
C ILE A 491 -26.23 -3.66 11.25
N ASP A 492 -25.35 -2.73 10.85
CA ASP A 492 -25.72 -1.47 10.23
C ASP A 492 -25.28 -1.46 8.76
N PHE A 493 -25.94 -0.65 7.95
CA PHE A 493 -25.63 -0.52 6.53
C PHE A 493 -24.98 0.82 6.23
N ILE A 494 -24.15 0.83 5.17
CA ILE A 494 -23.47 2.03 4.67
C ILE A 494 -23.44 1.99 3.14
N ASP A 495 -23.57 3.14 2.51
CA ASP A 495 -23.55 3.25 1.05
C ASP A 495 -22.16 3.00 0.45
N ALA A 496 -21.12 3.41 1.15
CA ALA A 496 -19.73 3.21 0.73
C ALA A 496 -18.84 2.90 1.95
N MET A 497 -18.15 1.76 1.90
CA MET A 497 -17.20 1.38 2.96
C MET A 497 -15.97 2.31 2.93
N PRO A 498 -15.54 2.86 4.08
CA PRO A 498 -14.34 3.68 4.12
C PRO A 498 -13.11 2.81 3.91
N ARG A 499 -12.67 2.72 2.66
CA ARG A 499 -11.42 2.07 2.29
C ARG A 499 -10.40 3.08 1.84
N LEU A 500 -9.17 2.86 2.27
CA LEU A 500 -8.04 3.54 1.69
C LEU A 500 -7.92 3.09 0.22
N PRO A 501 -7.33 3.90 -0.65
CA PRO A 501 -7.12 3.52 -2.05
C PRO A 501 -6.29 2.24 -2.26
N THR A 502 -5.55 1.80 -1.24
CA THR A 502 -4.93 0.46 -1.15
C THR A 502 -5.93 -0.68 -1.09
N GLY A 503 -7.22 -0.39 -0.95
CA GLY A 503 -8.21 -1.39 -0.56
C GLY A 503 -8.24 -1.72 0.93
N LYS A 504 -7.30 -1.18 1.74
CA LYS A 504 -7.30 -1.39 3.19
C LYS A 504 -8.51 -0.73 3.84
N LEU A 505 -9.24 -1.51 4.63
CA LEU A 505 -10.39 -1.03 5.38
C LEU A 505 -9.96 -0.03 6.48
N TYR A 506 -10.60 1.13 6.52
CA TYR A 506 -10.35 2.15 7.53
C TYR A 506 -11.43 2.08 8.62
N LYS A 507 -11.30 1.10 9.53
CA LYS A 507 -12.29 0.81 10.59
C LYS A 507 -12.44 1.93 11.62
N LYS A 508 -11.39 2.73 11.85
CA LYS A 508 -11.37 3.72 12.94
C LYS A 508 -12.54 4.69 12.92
N PRO A 509 -12.89 5.39 11.83
CA PRO A 509 -14.02 6.31 11.81
C PRO A 509 -15.37 5.62 12.03
N LEU A 510 -15.51 4.36 11.56
CA LEU A 510 -16.73 3.58 11.80
C LEU A 510 -16.89 3.29 13.29
N ARG A 511 -15.85 2.77 13.91
CA ARG A 511 -15.84 2.38 15.32
C ARG A 511 -16.03 3.58 16.25
N GLU A 512 -15.38 4.71 15.98
CA GLU A 512 -15.48 5.92 16.81
C GLU A 512 -16.90 6.46 16.95
N LYS A 513 -17.78 6.24 15.97
CA LYS A 513 -19.21 6.61 16.07
C LYS A 513 -19.92 5.90 17.21
N TYR A 514 -19.58 4.64 17.47
CA TYR A 514 -20.22 3.83 18.52
C TYR A 514 -19.56 4.02 19.89
N TRP A 515 -18.32 4.49 19.90
CA TRP A 515 -17.58 4.79 21.13
C TRP A 515 -17.71 6.25 21.57
N ALA A 516 -18.44 7.09 20.83
CA ALA A 516 -18.70 8.47 21.19
C ALA A 516 -19.44 8.55 22.54
N GLY A 517 -18.81 9.18 23.54
CA GLY A 517 -19.34 9.28 24.91
C GLY A 517 -18.73 8.30 25.91
N HIS A 518 -18.00 7.29 25.49
CA HIS A 518 -17.28 6.38 26.38
C HIS A 518 -15.83 6.82 26.56
N ARG A 519 -15.37 6.99 27.84
CA ARG A 519 -14.02 7.50 28.16
C ARG A 519 -12.94 6.41 28.21
N SER A 520 -13.29 5.13 28.20
CA SER A 520 -12.37 4.00 28.23
C SER A 520 -12.96 2.79 27.49
N ARG A 521 -12.11 1.81 27.12
CA ARG A 521 -12.52 0.50 26.58
C ARG A 521 -13.06 -0.45 27.66
N ILE A 522 -12.98 -0.07 28.91
CA ILE A 522 -13.57 -0.81 30.03
C ILE A 522 -14.90 -0.09 30.34
N VAL A 523 -16.01 -0.70 29.97
CA VAL A 523 -17.37 -0.24 30.27
C VAL A 523 -17.76 -0.75 31.63
#